data_b4f781a0a59bcda0ddc99ab92bae427f
#
_entry.id   b4f781a0a59bcda0ddc99ab92bae427f
#
_cell.length_a   1.000
_cell.length_b   1.000
_cell.length_c   1.000
_cell.angle_alpha   90.00
_cell.angle_beta   90.00
_cell.angle_gamma   90.00
#
_symmetry.space_group_name_H-M   'P 1'
#
loop_
_entity.id
_entity.type
_entity.pdbx_description
1 polymer ?
#
loop_
_entity_poly.entity_id
_entity_poly.type
_entity_poly.pdbx_seq_one_letter_code
_entity_poly.pdbx_strand_id
1 'polypeptide(L)'
;MIPSYSPLFRPLFHILFAWTFLTIQGSESAWSAPFSCRDFLVQAKSLILGRPSPKKSDVTIESPMITFLRERSLQDREVIRLFTRHAGEPIQSRNYIQNISDSIRESFAPWFEGKSEESFQRMLKLQHVILTMGLDGNHPYLSTSDSRPLSPSSRGRFRHEMSSLFMSPYLEFRVSDFFRPGSMNRAFRTFLEEDAPGRTYKVPIHSIPEPHRPEIQLTTINVGPGIQDFLIRYRYPSNPVSKTYVEELAYIMETLRQLPSDTPEEELLRLLADYVQVFSAGLPFDRVNYSIAMAQVNYILMKHGFRGIENGELDLISVTVPTPVFRQVFLDSVREAQLP
;
A
#
# COMPACT_ATOMS: atom_id res chain seq x y z
N MET A 1 -16.85 50.22 6.36
CA MET A 1 -15.90 50.50 7.45
C MET A 1 -15.25 49.18 7.82
N ILE A 2 -14.00 48.98 7.43
CA ILE A 2 -13.21 47.78 7.71
C ILE A 2 -12.20 48.19 8.77
N PRO A 3 -12.10 47.50 9.90
CA PRO A 3 -11.10 47.86 10.92
C PRO A 3 -9.70 47.43 10.47
N SER A 4 -8.76 48.34 10.46
CA SER A 4 -7.34 48.16 10.21
C SER A 4 -6.68 47.38 11.36
N TYR A 5 -6.15 46.20 11.05
CA TYR A 5 -5.32 45.44 11.99
C TYR A 5 -3.88 45.99 12.03
N SER A 6 -3.38 46.21 13.23
CA SER A 6 -2.09 46.77 13.58
C SER A 6 -0.91 45.86 13.18
N PRO A 7 0.24 46.41 12.73
CA PRO A 7 1.38 45.66 12.18
C PRO A 7 2.38 45.10 13.22
N LEU A 8 2.01 44.97 14.48
CA LEU A 8 2.96 44.65 15.56
C LEU A 8 3.18 43.15 15.85
N PHE A 9 2.50 42.24 15.15
CA PHE A 9 2.63 40.79 15.45
C PHE A 9 3.46 39.97 14.44
N ARG A 10 4.08 40.60 13.44
CA ARG A 10 4.89 39.88 12.42
C ARG A 10 6.33 39.51 12.83
N PRO A 11 7.05 40.11 13.77
CA PRO A 11 8.43 39.73 14.03
C PRO A 11 8.63 38.49 14.93
N LEU A 12 7.65 38.12 15.77
CA LEU A 12 7.83 36.99 16.70
C LEU A 12 7.77 35.60 16.05
N PHE A 13 7.04 35.44 14.95
CA PHE A 13 6.95 34.15 14.27
C PHE A 13 8.21 33.79 13.46
N HIS A 14 8.94 34.79 12.97
CA HIS A 14 10.18 34.56 12.23
C HIS A 14 11.39 34.27 13.14
N ILE A 15 11.36 34.73 14.37
CA ILE A 15 12.45 34.48 15.34
C ILE A 15 12.37 33.05 15.87
N LEU A 16 11.19 32.51 16.10
CA LEU A 16 11.04 31.12 16.56
C LEU A 16 11.41 30.10 15.44
N PHE A 17 11.14 30.41 14.16
CA PHE A 17 11.53 29.54 13.05
C PHE A 17 13.04 29.59 12.75
N ALA A 18 13.67 30.74 12.92
CA ALA A 18 15.12 30.90 12.73
C ALA A 18 15.93 30.22 13.85
N TRP A 19 15.40 30.19 15.09
CA TRP A 19 16.09 29.52 16.21
C TRP A 19 16.06 28.00 16.09
N THR A 20 14.99 27.41 15.56
CA THR A 20 14.91 25.97 15.30
C THR A 20 15.83 25.54 14.15
N PHE A 21 16.08 26.42 13.17
CA PHE A 21 17.01 26.12 12.06
C PHE A 21 18.48 26.31 12.43
N LEU A 22 18.80 27.29 13.30
CA LEU A 22 20.17 27.57 13.72
C LEU A 22 20.73 26.55 14.72
N THR A 23 19.86 25.89 15.50
CA THR A 23 20.28 24.79 16.39
C THR A 23 20.53 23.48 15.62
N ILE A 24 20.03 23.35 14.38
CA ILE A 24 20.28 22.18 13.52
C ILE A 24 21.57 22.37 12.68
N GLN A 25 21.95 23.59 12.35
CA GLN A 25 23.18 23.86 11.55
C GLN A 25 24.46 23.98 12.38
N GLY A 26 24.39 24.01 13.71
CA GLY A 26 25.53 24.22 14.60
C GLY A 26 26.36 22.97 14.94
N SER A 27 26.08 21.80 14.39
CA SER A 27 26.79 20.57 14.73
C SER A 27 27.15 19.73 13.49
N GLU A 28 27.88 20.30 12.53
CA GLU A 28 28.44 19.54 11.41
C GLU A 28 29.46 18.45 11.83
N SER A 29 29.86 18.40 13.09
CA SER A 29 30.77 17.36 13.60
C SER A 29 30.07 16.15 14.24
N ALA A 30 28.73 16.14 14.37
CA ALA A 30 27.98 15.05 15.02
C ALA A 30 27.34 14.07 14.05
N TRP A 31 27.47 14.26 12.73
CA TRP A 31 26.82 13.43 11.71
C TRP A 31 27.65 12.25 11.20
N SER A 32 28.76 11.94 11.84
CA SER A 32 29.66 10.82 11.46
C SER A 32 29.32 9.49 12.12
N ALA A 33 28.34 9.41 13.02
CA ALA A 33 27.82 8.12 13.46
C ALA A 33 26.73 7.66 12.50
N PRO A 34 26.78 6.42 11.96
CA PRO A 34 25.70 5.89 11.14
C PRO A 34 24.46 5.81 12.02
N PHE A 35 23.52 6.72 11.82
CA PHE A 35 22.17 6.63 12.42
C PHE A 35 21.61 5.29 11.97
N SER A 36 21.51 4.35 12.90
CA SER A 36 21.01 3.03 12.53
C SER A 36 19.54 3.19 12.17
N CYS A 37 19.10 2.51 11.12
CA CYS A 37 17.69 2.39 10.74
C CYS A 37 16.79 2.05 11.95
N ARG A 38 17.37 1.42 12.94
CA ARG A 38 16.78 1.02 14.21
C ARG A 38 16.47 2.19 15.13
N ASP A 39 17.35 3.17 15.26
CA ASP A 39 17.15 4.33 16.15
C ASP A 39 16.05 5.23 15.60
N PHE A 40 15.95 5.32 14.27
CA PHE A 40 14.86 6.03 13.62
C PHE A 40 13.51 5.31 13.79
N LEU A 41 13.50 3.97 13.70
CA LEU A 41 12.29 3.17 13.95
C LEU A 41 11.76 3.36 15.37
N VAL A 42 12.66 3.46 16.35
CA VAL A 42 12.32 3.76 17.74
C VAL A 42 11.67 5.15 17.85
N GLN A 43 12.23 6.16 17.20
CA GLN A 43 11.66 7.51 17.16
C GLN A 43 10.33 7.56 16.38
N ALA A 44 10.23 6.89 15.25
CA ALA A 44 9.00 6.82 14.47
C ALA A 44 7.87 6.13 15.25
N LYS A 45 8.15 5.02 15.94
CA LYS A 45 7.20 4.38 16.85
C LYS A 45 6.73 5.33 17.95
N SER A 46 7.65 6.03 18.59
CA SER A 46 7.34 7.02 19.64
C SER A 46 6.43 8.16 19.12
N LEU A 47 6.73 8.68 17.94
CA LEU A 47 5.95 9.77 17.33
C LEU A 47 4.53 9.35 16.90
N ILE A 48 4.39 8.13 16.37
CA ILE A 48 3.09 7.63 15.88
C ILE A 48 2.22 7.10 17.02
N LEU A 49 2.84 6.45 18.02
CA LEU A 49 2.13 5.74 19.07
C LEU A 49 1.98 6.56 20.36
N GLY A 50 2.68 7.69 20.48
CA GLY A 50 2.65 8.52 21.68
C GLY A 50 3.07 7.79 22.96
N ARG A 51 3.79 6.68 22.86
CA ARG A 51 4.30 5.86 23.97
C ARG A 51 5.82 5.86 23.99
N PRO A 52 6.45 5.80 25.17
CA PRO A 52 7.88 5.52 25.26
C PRO A 52 8.17 4.19 24.58
N SER A 53 9.27 4.12 23.82
CA SER A 53 9.71 2.91 23.12
C SER A 53 9.60 1.68 24.01
N PRO A 54 8.90 0.63 23.56
CA PRO A 54 8.91 -0.63 24.28
C PRO A 54 10.35 -1.12 24.37
N LYS A 55 10.74 -1.64 25.54
CA LYS A 55 11.99 -2.37 25.68
C LYS A 55 12.01 -3.47 24.62
N LYS A 56 13.14 -3.53 23.91
CA LYS A 56 13.45 -4.51 22.87
C LYS A 56 12.95 -5.90 23.25
N SER A 57 11.88 -6.36 22.68
CA SER A 57 11.59 -7.78 22.67
C SER A 57 12.44 -8.39 21.57
N ASP A 58 13.45 -9.15 21.91
CA ASP A 58 14.25 -9.95 20.96
C ASP A 58 13.44 -11.13 20.41
N VAL A 59 12.16 -10.94 20.13
CA VAL A 59 11.31 -11.96 19.55
C VAL A 59 11.65 -12.05 18.07
N THR A 60 12.52 -12.97 17.74
CA THR A 60 12.76 -13.35 16.36
C THR A 60 11.53 -14.09 15.86
N ILE A 61 10.79 -13.51 14.93
CA ILE A 61 9.70 -14.19 14.26
C ILE A 61 10.30 -14.93 13.09
N GLU A 62 10.36 -16.24 13.21
CA GLU A 62 10.66 -17.10 12.07
C GLU A 62 9.40 -17.24 11.23
N SER A 63 9.39 -16.56 10.09
CA SER A 63 8.36 -16.67 9.08
C SER A 63 9.01 -17.11 7.78
N PRO A 64 8.36 -17.98 6.98
CA PRO A 64 8.87 -18.42 5.69
C PRO A 64 9.27 -17.24 4.80
N MET A 65 8.49 -16.17 4.77
CA MET A 65 8.82 -14.98 4.00
C MET A 65 10.05 -14.24 4.53
N ILE A 66 10.19 -14.09 5.83
CA ILE A 66 11.37 -13.43 6.42
C ILE A 66 12.62 -14.25 6.13
N THR A 67 12.53 -15.57 6.23
CA THR A 67 13.60 -16.49 5.86
C THR A 67 13.93 -16.36 4.37
N PHE A 68 12.93 -16.40 3.50
CA PHE A 68 13.10 -16.21 2.06
C PHE A 68 13.81 -14.89 1.71
N LEU A 69 13.39 -13.77 2.31
CA LEU A 69 14.00 -12.46 2.07
C LEU A 69 15.43 -12.35 2.64
N ARG A 70 15.76 -13.10 3.68
CA ARG A 70 17.11 -13.17 4.25
C ARG A 70 18.05 -13.99 3.41
N GLU A 71 17.57 -15.08 2.82
CA GLU A 71 18.36 -16.03 2.04
C GLU A 71 18.57 -15.58 0.58
N ARG A 72 17.68 -14.77 0.06
CA ARG A 72 17.75 -14.26 -1.31
C ARG A 72 18.41 -12.88 -1.36
N SER A 73 19.03 -12.59 -2.49
CA SER A 73 19.50 -11.25 -2.77
C SER A 73 18.32 -10.29 -2.93
N LEU A 74 18.35 -9.15 -2.22
CA LEU A 74 17.35 -8.08 -2.40
C LEU A 74 17.41 -7.39 -3.78
N GLN A 75 18.39 -7.78 -4.63
CA GLN A 75 18.50 -7.38 -6.03
C GLN A 75 17.96 -8.44 -6.98
N ASP A 76 17.53 -9.58 -6.46
CA ASP A 76 16.92 -10.65 -7.25
C ASP A 76 15.62 -10.14 -7.87
N ARG A 77 15.49 -10.32 -9.19
CA ARG A 77 14.29 -9.89 -9.93
C ARG A 77 13.04 -10.59 -9.43
N GLU A 78 13.15 -11.85 -9.02
CA GLU A 78 12.04 -12.59 -8.43
C GLU A 78 11.55 -11.92 -7.15
N VAL A 79 12.46 -11.54 -6.24
CA VAL A 79 12.12 -10.81 -5.02
C VAL A 79 11.49 -9.45 -5.32
N ILE A 80 12.07 -8.71 -6.27
CA ILE A 80 11.56 -7.39 -6.65
C ILE A 80 10.12 -7.48 -7.20
N ARG A 81 9.85 -8.47 -8.06
CA ARG A 81 8.54 -8.67 -8.68
C ARG A 81 7.42 -9.01 -7.70
N LEU A 82 7.74 -9.64 -6.57
CA LEU A 82 6.74 -9.89 -5.51
C LEU A 82 6.11 -8.60 -4.96
N PHE A 83 6.83 -7.48 -5.01
CA PHE A 83 6.43 -6.25 -4.31
C PHE A 83 6.22 -5.05 -5.22
N THR A 84 6.73 -5.08 -6.43
CA THR A 84 6.68 -3.93 -7.33
C THR A 84 6.54 -4.36 -8.78
N ARG A 85 5.70 -3.64 -9.52
CA ARG A 85 5.53 -3.80 -10.95
C ARG A 85 6.76 -3.34 -11.75
N HIS A 86 7.49 -2.38 -11.22
CA HIS A 86 8.65 -1.78 -11.87
C HIS A 86 9.93 -2.28 -11.21
N ALA A 87 10.70 -3.07 -11.91
CA ALA A 87 12.09 -3.34 -11.55
C ALA A 87 12.94 -2.11 -11.92
N GLY A 88 12.95 -1.10 -11.05
CA GLY A 88 13.79 0.09 -11.21
C GLY A 88 15.28 -0.24 -11.22
N GLU A 89 16.12 0.80 -11.22
CA GLU A 89 17.57 0.60 -11.14
C GLU A 89 17.97 -0.20 -9.88
N PRO A 90 18.94 -1.10 -9.97
CA PRO A 90 19.26 -2.06 -8.89
C PRO A 90 19.53 -1.43 -7.52
N ILE A 91 20.19 -0.26 -7.47
CA ILE A 91 20.53 0.41 -6.21
C ILE A 91 19.29 0.98 -5.52
N GLN A 92 18.40 1.60 -6.28
CA GLN A 92 17.15 2.17 -5.76
C GLN A 92 16.20 1.05 -5.32
N SER A 93 16.15 -0.03 -6.09
CA SER A 93 15.37 -1.22 -5.75
C SER A 93 15.81 -1.83 -4.42
N ARG A 94 17.12 -1.92 -4.16
CA ARG A 94 17.64 -2.52 -2.93
C ARG A 94 17.14 -1.83 -1.68
N ASN A 95 17.23 -0.51 -1.60
CA ASN A 95 16.75 0.24 -0.43
C ASN A 95 15.25 0.08 -0.25
N TYR A 96 14.50 0.09 -1.33
CA TYR A 96 13.05 -0.08 -1.30
C TYR A 96 12.66 -1.48 -0.81
N ILE A 97 13.29 -2.54 -1.35
CA ILE A 97 13.03 -3.91 -0.92
C ILE A 97 13.47 -4.15 0.53
N GLN A 98 14.58 -3.52 0.96
CA GLN A 98 14.98 -3.54 2.36
C GLN A 98 13.92 -2.93 3.26
N ASN A 99 13.37 -1.77 2.88
CA ASN A 99 12.29 -1.13 3.62
C ASN A 99 11.02 -2.00 3.67
N ILE A 100 10.69 -2.71 2.58
CA ILE A 100 9.58 -3.67 2.59
C ILE A 100 9.86 -4.79 3.61
N SER A 101 11.04 -5.40 3.55
CA SER A 101 11.46 -6.44 4.50
C SER A 101 11.38 -5.96 5.94
N ASP A 102 11.90 -4.77 6.22
CA ASP A 102 11.87 -4.15 7.54
C ASP A 102 10.42 -3.84 7.98
N SER A 103 9.57 -3.38 7.06
CA SER A 103 8.17 -3.10 7.33
C SER A 103 7.39 -4.36 7.72
N ILE A 104 7.68 -5.48 7.09
CA ILE A 104 7.10 -6.78 7.46
C ILE A 104 7.60 -7.19 8.84
N ARG A 105 8.90 -7.20 9.05
CA ARG A 105 9.53 -7.69 10.28
C ARG A 105 9.16 -6.85 11.51
N GLU A 106 9.11 -5.53 11.37
CA GLU A 106 8.97 -4.61 12.51
C GLU A 106 7.52 -4.20 12.78
N SER A 107 6.59 -4.43 11.83
CA SER A 107 5.19 -4.05 12.02
C SER A 107 4.20 -5.16 11.72
N PHE A 108 4.15 -5.66 10.48
CA PHE A 108 3.10 -6.58 10.06
C PHE A 108 3.19 -7.96 10.73
N ALA A 109 4.36 -8.61 10.67
CA ALA A 109 4.52 -9.95 11.21
C ALA A 109 4.25 -10.02 12.73
N PRO A 110 4.79 -9.12 13.59
CA PRO A 110 4.45 -9.11 15.00
C PRO A 110 2.95 -8.92 15.26
N TRP A 111 2.29 -8.09 14.48
CA TRP A 111 0.86 -7.87 14.61
C TRP A 111 0.07 -9.11 14.17
N PHE A 112 0.37 -9.67 12.99
CA PHE A 112 -0.34 -10.83 12.44
C PHE A 112 -0.18 -12.07 13.33
N GLU A 113 0.98 -12.25 13.96
CA GLU A 113 1.27 -13.35 14.88
C GLU A 113 0.74 -13.13 16.31
N GLY A 114 -0.04 -12.09 16.55
CA GLY A 114 -0.59 -11.80 17.88
C GLY A 114 0.44 -11.36 18.94
N LYS A 115 1.66 -11.00 18.49
CA LYS A 115 2.76 -10.53 19.36
C LYS A 115 2.76 -9.01 19.56
N SER A 116 1.81 -8.31 18.96
CA SER A 116 1.58 -6.88 19.11
C SER A 116 0.10 -6.62 19.40
N GLU A 117 -0.16 -5.78 20.40
CA GLU A 117 -1.51 -5.33 20.78
C GLU A 117 -1.98 -4.10 19.98
N GLU A 118 -1.20 -3.64 19.01
CA GLU A 118 -1.56 -2.49 18.19
C GLU A 118 -2.80 -2.78 17.34
N SER A 119 -3.62 -1.75 17.10
CA SER A 119 -4.71 -1.88 16.14
C SER A 119 -4.16 -2.05 14.71
N PHE A 120 -4.92 -2.69 13.82
CA PHE A 120 -4.57 -2.83 12.43
C PHE A 120 -4.19 -1.48 11.79
N GLN A 121 -4.96 -0.43 12.03
CA GLN A 121 -4.70 0.90 11.47
C GLN A 121 -3.36 1.48 11.93
N ARG A 122 -2.99 1.29 13.21
CA ARG A 122 -1.68 1.73 13.71
C ARG A 122 -0.53 0.93 13.10
N MET A 123 -0.68 -0.38 13.05
CA MET A 123 0.27 -1.26 12.37
C MET A 123 0.46 -0.83 10.91
N LEU A 124 -0.63 -0.58 10.18
CA LEU A 124 -0.60 -0.18 8.77
C LEU A 124 0.10 1.18 8.57
N LYS A 125 -0.15 2.15 9.44
CA LYS A 125 0.57 3.44 9.44
C LYS A 125 2.06 3.27 9.68
N LEU A 126 2.45 2.43 10.64
CA LEU A 126 3.85 2.16 10.93
C LEU A 126 4.52 1.48 9.71
N GLN A 127 3.85 0.52 9.09
CA GLN A 127 4.35 -0.14 7.88
C GLN A 127 4.60 0.87 6.76
N HIS A 128 3.67 1.79 6.52
CA HIS A 128 3.84 2.86 5.53
C HIS A 128 5.04 3.78 5.86
N VAL A 129 5.23 4.15 7.12
CA VAL A 129 6.38 4.98 7.53
C VAL A 129 7.70 4.26 7.24
N ILE A 130 7.82 2.99 7.64
CA ILE A 130 9.04 2.21 7.45
C ILE A 130 9.34 2.07 5.95
N LEU A 131 8.30 1.73 5.15
CA LEU A 131 8.46 1.50 3.73
C LEU A 131 8.90 2.77 2.98
N THR A 132 8.41 3.93 3.38
CA THR A 132 8.73 5.22 2.75
C THR A 132 9.94 5.92 3.36
N MET A 133 10.60 5.31 4.35
CA MET A 133 11.75 5.89 5.01
C MET A 133 12.96 6.02 4.07
N GLY A 134 13.60 7.18 4.09
CA GLY A 134 14.79 7.44 3.25
C GLY A 134 14.50 7.53 1.74
N LEU A 135 13.23 7.42 1.33
CA LEU A 135 12.83 7.64 -0.04
C LEU A 135 12.46 9.12 -0.22
N ASP A 136 13.08 9.76 -1.16
CA ASP A 136 12.70 11.11 -1.58
C ASP A 136 11.50 11.06 -2.54
N GLY A 137 10.92 12.22 -2.80
CA GLY A 137 9.75 12.30 -3.67
C GLY A 137 9.99 11.95 -5.13
N ASN A 138 11.25 11.89 -5.56
CA ASN A 138 11.65 11.54 -6.92
C ASN A 138 11.95 10.05 -7.08
N HIS A 139 11.83 9.28 -5.99
CA HIS A 139 12.07 7.84 -6.07
C HIS A 139 11.08 7.17 -7.02
N PRO A 140 11.52 6.34 -8.00
CA PRO A 140 10.66 5.79 -9.05
C PRO A 140 9.48 4.97 -8.50
N TYR A 141 9.63 4.32 -7.36
CA TYR A 141 8.53 3.57 -6.71
C TYR A 141 7.53 4.47 -5.96
N LEU A 142 7.85 5.75 -5.78
CA LEU A 142 6.95 6.76 -5.24
C LEU A 142 6.32 7.62 -6.34
N SER A 143 6.87 7.59 -7.57
CA SER A 143 6.29 8.30 -8.68
C SER A 143 5.07 7.54 -9.19
N THR A 144 3.93 8.16 -9.11
CA THR A 144 2.81 7.87 -10.00
C THR A 144 2.96 8.78 -11.22
N SER A 145 2.09 8.64 -12.22
CA SER A 145 1.93 9.60 -13.32
C SER A 145 1.79 11.07 -12.84
N ASP A 146 1.54 11.25 -11.56
CA ASP A 146 1.53 12.51 -10.84
C ASP A 146 2.92 12.71 -10.22
N SER A 147 3.80 13.42 -10.90
CA SER A 147 5.22 13.64 -10.60
C SER A 147 5.51 14.39 -9.28
N ARG A 148 4.58 14.40 -8.33
CA ARG A 148 4.75 15.12 -7.06
C ARG A 148 5.52 14.29 -6.03
N PRO A 149 6.46 14.93 -5.34
CA PRO A 149 7.19 14.27 -4.27
C PRO A 149 6.28 13.86 -3.11
N LEU A 150 6.57 12.73 -2.47
CA LEU A 150 5.93 12.34 -1.22
C LEU A 150 6.25 13.39 -0.15
N SER A 151 5.23 14.09 0.31
CA SER A 151 5.42 15.04 1.40
C SER A 151 5.81 14.28 2.69
N PRO A 152 6.85 14.71 3.43
CA PRO A 152 7.14 14.16 4.75
C PRO A 152 5.92 14.17 5.69
N SER A 153 5.03 15.15 5.55
CA SER A 153 3.82 15.28 6.35
C SER A 153 2.73 14.24 6.01
N SER A 154 2.83 13.54 4.86
CA SER A 154 1.88 12.48 4.48
C SER A 154 2.32 11.09 4.95
N ARG A 155 3.57 10.93 5.40
CA ARG A 155 4.06 9.65 5.88
C ARG A 155 3.28 9.16 7.09
N GLY A 156 2.80 7.92 7.06
CA GLY A 156 2.02 7.32 8.14
C GLY A 156 0.65 7.95 8.37
N ARG A 157 0.15 8.75 7.43
CA ARG A 157 -1.20 9.34 7.49
C ARG A 157 -2.08 8.75 6.41
N PHE A 158 -3.28 8.39 6.80
CA PHE A 158 -4.31 8.00 5.84
C PHE A 158 -4.79 9.20 5.03
N ARG A 159 -5.22 8.96 3.80
CA ARG A 159 -5.76 10.01 2.93
C ARG A 159 -6.90 10.78 3.55
N HIS A 160 -7.81 10.10 4.26
CA HIS A 160 -8.94 10.75 4.93
C HIS A 160 -8.55 11.65 6.12
N GLU A 161 -7.32 11.57 6.60
CA GLU A 161 -6.76 12.42 7.65
C GLU A 161 -6.07 13.67 7.09
N MET A 162 -5.96 13.78 5.78
CA MET A 162 -5.30 14.92 5.12
C MET A 162 -6.32 15.91 4.61
N SER A 163 -6.06 17.20 4.86
CA SER A 163 -6.97 18.30 4.53
C SER A 163 -7.08 18.59 3.03
N SER A 164 -6.09 18.19 2.23
CA SER A 164 -6.06 18.41 0.78
C SER A 164 -5.67 17.15 0.04
N LEU A 165 -6.46 16.77 -0.95
CA LEU A 165 -6.12 15.73 -1.91
C LEU A 165 -5.24 16.35 -2.99
N PHE A 166 -3.96 16.03 -2.98
CA PHE A 166 -3.02 16.43 -4.03
C PHE A 166 -3.02 15.49 -5.24
N MET A 167 -3.89 14.49 -5.24
CA MET A 167 -3.99 13.51 -6.32
C MET A 167 -5.04 13.90 -7.34
N SER A 168 -4.83 13.51 -8.60
CA SER A 168 -5.91 13.50 -9.57
C SER A 168 -7.11 12.76 -9.01
N PRO A 169 -8.35 13.22 -9.22
CA PRO A 169 -9.54 12.50 -8.78
C PRO A 169 -9.75 11.18 -9.52
N TYR A 170 -8.96 10.93 -10.57
CA TYR A 170 -9.06 9.75 -11.42
C TYR A 170 -7.70 9.14 -11.72
N LEU A 171 -7.65 7.82 -11.79
CA LEU A 171 -6.67 7.07 -12.56
C LEU A 171 -7.31 6.77 -13.93
N GLU A 172 -6.60 7.10 -14.99
CA GLU A 172 -7.05 6.82 -16.35
C GLU A 172 -5.92 6.16 -17.14
N PHE A 173 -6.21 5.05 -17.80
CA PHE A 173 -5.26 4.35 -18.64
C PHE A 173 -5.94 3.57 -19.76
N ARG A 174 -5.20 3.33 -20.85
CA ARG A 174 -5.62 2.41 -21.90
C ARG A 174 -5.11 1.01 -21.59
N VAL A 175 -5.87 0.00 -22.00
CA VAL A 175 -5.46 -1.40 -21.85
C VAL A 175 -4.11 -1.65 -22.53
N SER A 176 -3.89 -1.09 -23.74
CA SER A 176 -2.62 -1.20 -24.47
C SER A 176 -1.40 -0.64 -23.74
N ASP A 177 -1.58 0.27 -22.78
CA ASP A 177 -0.46 0.91 -22.08
C ASP A 177 0.23 -0.05 -21.11
N PHE A 178 -0.50 -1.05 -20.62
CA PHE A 178 -0.02 -1.96 -19.57
C PHE A 178 -0.12 -3.44 -19.95
N PHE A 179 -1.07 -3.81 -20.80
CA PHE A 179 -1.38 -5.20 -21.06
C PHE A 179 -1.01 -5.59 -22.50
N ARG A 180 -0.16 -6.61 -22.63
CA ARG A 180 0.11 -7.21 -23.93
C ARG A 180 -0.93 -8.31 -24.20
N PRO A 181 -1.48 -8.43 -25.41
CA PRO A 181 -2.53 -9.42 -25.71
C PRO A 181 -2.19 -10.85 -25.31
N GLY A 182 -0.92 -11.27 -25.48
CA GLY A 182 -0.46 -12.62 -25.20
C GLY A 182 -0.13 -12.92 -23.74
N SER A 183 -0.03 -11.88 -22.88
CA SER A 183 0.30 -12.04 -21.46
C SER A 183 -0.85 -11.63 -20.52
N MET A 184 -2.00 -11.26 -21.09
CA MET A 184 -3.15 -10.86 -20.29
C MET A 184 -3.79 -12.09 -19.63
N ASN A 185 -4.06 -11.99 -18.33
CA ASN A 185 -4.78 -13.04 -17.59
C ASN A 185 -6.09 -13.38 -18.30
N ARG A 186 -6.39 -14.68 -18.40
CA ARG A 186 -7.53 -15.17 -19.18
C ARG A 186 -8.88 -14.64 -18.67
N ALA A 187 -9.09 -14.66 -17.34
CA ALA A 187 -10.35 -14.21 -16.77
C ALA A 187 -10.55 -12.71 -16.99
N PHE A 188 -9.48 -11.92 -16.89
CA PHE A 188 -9.52 -10.49 -17.18
C PHE A 188 -9.82 -10.20 -18.64
N ARG A 189 -9.18 -10.94 -19.54
CA ARG A 189 -9.42 -10.81 -20.97
C ARG A 189 -10.88 -11.15 -21.35
N THR A 190 -11.39 -12.29 -20.88
CA THR A 190 -12.79 -12.69 -21.10
C THR A 190 -13.76 -11.63 -20.61
N PHE A 191 -13.51 -11.08 -19.41
CA PHE A 191 -14.33 -9.99 -18.87
C PHE A 191 -14.34 -8.75 -19.77
N LEU A 192 -13.18 -8.31 -20.28
CA LEU A 192 -13.10 -7.16 -21.17
C LEU A 192 -13.81 -7.40 -22.50
N GLU A 193 -13.74 -8.62 -23.06
CA GLU A 193 -14.35 -9.00 -24.33
C GLU A 193 -15.88 -9.13 -24.23
N GLU A 194 -16.40 -9.70 -23.13
CA GLU A 194 -17.78 -10.15 -23.04
C GLU A 194 -18.66 -9.27 -22.14
N ASP A 195 -18.11 -8.77 -21.02
CA ASP A 195 -18.90 -8.15 -19.95
C ASP A 195 -18.65 -6.65 -19.74
N ALA A 196 -17.54 -6.13 -20.24
CA ALA A 196 -17.08 -4.77 -19.91
C ALA A 196 -17.82 -3.61 -20.60
N PRO A 197 -18.49 -3.74 -21.75
CA PRO A 197 -18.95 -2.61 -22.53
C PRO A 197 -19.81 -1.61 -21.74
N GLY A 198 -19.26 -0.42 -21.49
CA GLY A 198 -19.98 0.72 -20.92
C GLY A 198 -20.45 0.58 -19.48
N ARG A 199 -19.95 -0.40 -18.74
CA ARG A 199 -20.41 -0.67 -17.36
C ARG A 199 -19.59 0.06 -16.31
N THR A 200 -20.24 0.30 -15.19
CA THR A 200 -19.66 0.86 -13.97
C THR A 200 -19.65 -0.19 -12.88
N TYR A 201 -18.55 -0.30 -12.17
CA TYR A 201 -18.35 -1.32 -11.14
C TYR A 201 -18.11 -0.71 -9.77
N LYS A 202 -18.52 -1.46 -8.74
CA LYS A 202 -18.34 -1.13 -7.32
C LYS A 202 -17.55 -2.24 -6.65
N VAL A 203 -16.64 -1.88 -5.74
CA VAL A 203 -16.00 -2.84 -4.84
C VAL A 203 -16.86 -2.98 -3.59
N PRO A 204 -17.29 -4.19 -3.22
CA PRO A 204 -18.15 -4.39 -2.07
C PRO A 204 -17.43 -4.07 -0.75
N ILE A 205 -18.18 -3.54 0.22
CA ILE A 205 -17.75 -3.31 1.59
C ILE A 205 -18.64 -4.17 2.46
N HIS A 206 -18.06 -5.14 3.16
CA HIS A 206 -18.80 -6.16 3.94
C HIS A 206 -18.96 -5.79 5.41
N SER A 207 -18.05 -4.97 5.96
CA SER A 207 -18.08 -4.55 7.37
C SER A 207 -19.25 -3.63 7.71
N ILE A 208 -19.88 -3.02 6.69
CA ILE A 208 -21.02 -2.12 6.88
C ILE A 208 -22.30 -2.80 6.38
N PRO A 209 -23.39 -2.81 7.18
CA PRO A 209 -24.68 -3.34 6.76
C PRO A 209 -25.19 -2.71 5.47
N GLU A 210 -25.82 -3.52 4.61
CA GLU A 210 -26.34 -3.12 3.29
C GLU A 210 -27.05 -1.76 3.26
N PRO A 211 -28.04 -1.47 4.14
CA PRO A 211 -28.80 -0.22 4.04
C PRO A 211 -27.97 1.04 4.34
N HIS A 212 -26.78 0.88 4.94
CA HIS A 212 -25.89 1.99 5.31
C HIS A 212 -24.62 2.05 4.47
N ARG A 213 -24.45 1.14 3.51
CA ARG A 213 -23.26 1.16 2.64
C ARG A 213 -23.26 2.38 1.74
N PRO A 214 -22.18 3.15 1.71
CA PRO A 214 -22.08 4.28 0.78
C PRO A 214 -22.14 3.79 -0.66
N GLU A 215 -22.85 4.52 -1.50
CA GLU A 215 -22.86 4.23 -2.92
C GLU A 215 -21.55 4.66 -3.55
N ILE A 216 -20.74 3.70 -3.98
CA ILE A 216 -19.39 3.94 -4.52
C ILE A 216 -19.37 3.52 -5.97
N GLN A 217 -19.22 4.51 -6.84
CA GLN A 217 -19.02 4.32 -8.26
C GLN A 217 -17.54 4.55 -8.57
N LEU A 218 -16.80 3.49 -8.86
CA LEU A 218 -15.35 3.57 -8.95
C LEU A 218 -14.82 3.51 -10.39
N THR A 219 -15.28 2.55 -11.17
CA THR A 219 -14.69 2.27 -12.48
C THR A 219 -15.69 2.43 -13.59
N THR A 220 -15.29 3.13 -14.65
CA THR A 220 -16.01 3.21 -15.93
C THR A 220 -15.10 2.73 -17.04
N ILE A 221 -15.60 1.84 -17.89
CA ILE A 221 -14.88 1.32 -19.05
C ILE A 221 -15.50 1.92 -20.30
N ASN A 222 -14.73 2.71 -21.04
CA ASN A 222 -15.10 3.21 -22.35
C ASN A 222 -14.54 2.27 -23.40
N VAL A 223 -15.43 1.71 -24.19
CA VAL A 223 -15.09 0.69 -25.20
C VAL A 223 -14.59 1.37 -26.47
N GLY A 224 -13.44 0.92 -26.97
CA GLY A 224 -12.89 1.25 -28.26
C GLY A 224 -13.19 0.19 -29.32
N PRO A 225 -12.69 0.35 -30.54
CA PRO A 225 -12.89 -0.62 -31.63
C PRO A 225 -12.28 -1.98 -31.36
N GLY A 226 -11.30 -2.06 -30.49
CA GLY A 226 -10.69 -3.30 -30.00
C GLY A 226 -10.38 -3.22 -28.52
N ILE A 227 -10.18 -4.37 -27.86
CA ILE A 227 -9.90 -4.47 -26.43
C ILE A 227 -8.70 -3.60 -25.99
N GLN A 228 -7.69 -3.47 -26.87
CA GLN A 228 -6.50 -2.65 -26.63
C GLN A 228 -6.81 -1.16 -26.56
N ASP A 229 -7.89 -0.73 -27.17
CA ASP A 229 -8.31 0.66 -27.21
C ASP A 229 -9.24 1.02 -26.04
N PHE A 230 -9.59 0.06 -25.19
CA PHE A 230 -10.44 0.34 -24.04
C PHE A 230 -9.75 1.33 -23.10
N LEU A 231 -10.49 2.36 -22.75
CA LEU A 231 -10.08 3.39 -21.79
C LEU A 231 -10.75 3.10 -20.45
N ILE A 232 -9.95 2.84 -19.45
CA ILE A 232 -10.40 2.55 -18.09
C ILE A 232 -10.20 3.81 -17.26
N ARG A 233 -11.30 4.27 -16.63
CA ARG A 233 -11.28 5.39 -15.71
C ARG A 233 -11.74 4.91 -14.34
N TYR A 234 -10.84 4.97 -13.38
CA TYR A 234 -11.10 4.68 -12.00
C TYR A 234 -11.18 5.97 -11.18
N ARG A 235 -12.27 6.16 -10.47
CA ARG A 235 -12.45 7.33 -9.60
C ARG A 235 -11.96 7.01 -8.19
N TYR A 236 -10.99 7.77 -7.71
CA TYR A 236 -10.54 7.65 -6.33
C TYR A 236 -11.65 7.99 -5.35
N PRO A 237 -11.78 7.24 -4.24
CA PRO A 237 -12.78 7.49 -3.23
C PRO A 237 -12.56 8.87 -2.58
N SER A 238 -13.65 9.54 -2.22
CA SER A 238 -13.59 10.74 -1.37
C SER A 238 -13.05 10.39 0.03
N ASN A 239 -12.61 11.39 0.78
CA ASN A 239 -12.03 11.16 2.11
C ASN A 239 -12.94 10.36 3.07
N PRO A 240 -14.24 10.65 3.22
CA PRO A 240 -15.12 9.84 4.06
C PRO A 240 -15.18 8.39 3.59
N VAL A 241 -15.27 8.17 2.28
CA VAL A 241 -15.31 6.83 1.68
C VAL A 241 -13.98 6.11 1.85
N SER A 242 -12.85 6.81 1.74
CA SER A 242 -11.53 6.22 2.00
C SER A 242 -11.41 5.69 3.44
N LYS A 243 -12.01 6.38 4.43
CA LYS A 243 -12.09 5.88 5.81
C LYS A 243 -12.81 4.54 5.88
N THR A 244 -13.95 4.42 5.19
CA THR A 244 -14.73 3.18 5.14
C THR A 244 -13.92 2.02 4.57
N TYR A 245 -13.10 2.26 3.54
CA TYR A 245 -12.19 1.23 3.01
C TYR A 245 -11.12 0.80 4.03
N VAL A 246 -10.60 1.73 4.82
CA VAL A 246 -9.64 1.37 5.89
C VAL A 246 -10.29 0.50 6.97
N GLU A 247 -11.55 0.75 7.29
CA GLU A 247 -12.34 -0.08 8.21
C GLU A 247 -12.59 -1.48 7.63
N GLU A 248 -12.92 -1.56 6.34
CA GLU A 248 -13.06 -2.84 5.63
C GLU A 248 -11.77 -3.65 5.59
N LEU A 249 -10.64 -3.00 5.30
CA LEU A 249 -9.33 -3.65 5.34
C LEU A 249 -9.02 -4.22 6.71
N ALA A 250 -9.36 -3.49 7.78
CA ALA A 250 -9.19 -3.98 9.14
C ALA A 250 -10.05 -5.22 9.40
N TYR A 251 -11.31 -5.20 8.98
CA TYR A 251 -12.23 -6.33 9.12
C TYR A 251 -11.72 -7.58 8.40
N ILE A 252 -11.32 -7.47 7.12
CA ILE A 252 -10.82 -8.61 6.35
C ILE A 252 -9.53 -9.16 6.98
N MET A 253 -8.61 -8.29 7.38
CA MET A 253 -7.32 -8.71 7.91
C MET A 253 -7.44 -9.33 9.31
N GLU A 254 -8.34 -8.84 10.16
CA GLU A 254 -8.66 -9.48 11.44
C GLU A 254 -9.32 -10.85 11.23
N THR A 255 -10.17 -10.99 10.22
CA THR A 255 -10.74 -12.28 9.82
C THR A 255 -9.63 -13.24 9.39
N LEU A 256 -8.73 -12.82 8.49
CA LEU A 256 -7.58 -13.61 8.04
C LEU A 256 -6.67 -14.05 9.21
N ARG A 257 -6.45 -13.17 10.17
CA ARG A 257 -5.63 -13.45 11.35
C ARG A 257 -6.25 -14.51 12.27
N GLN A 258 -7.58 -14.58 12.30
CA GLN A 258 -8.34 -15.51 13.15
C GLN A 258 -8.69 -16.82 12.45
N LEU A 259 -8.33 -16.99 11.17
CA LEU A 259 -8.62 -18.22 10.46
C LEU A 259 -7.98 -19.43 11.14
N PRO A 260 -8.73 -20.53 11.34
CA PRO A 260 -8.18 -21.80 11.74
C PRO A 260 -7.09 -22.30 10.77
N SER A 261 -6.14 -23.06 11.27
CA SER A 261 -5.06 -23.63 10.44
C SER A 261 -5.54 -24.62 9.38
N ASP A 262 -6.74 -25.18 9.56
CA ASP A 262 -7.40 -26.13 8.67
C ASP A 262 -8.45 -25.46 7.75
N THR A 263 -8.43 -24.12 7.69
CA THR A 263 -9.30 -23.38 6.78
C THR A 263 -9.12 -23.84 5.33
N PRO A 264 -10.21 -24.09 4.58
CA PRO A 264 -10.12 -24.43 3.17
C PRO A 264 -9.34 -23.38 2.38
N GLU A 265 -8.45 -23.86 1.50
CA GLU A 265 -7.61 -22.99 0.65
C GLU A 265 -8.44 -21.95 -0.10
N GLU A 266 -9.58 -22.33 -0.64
CA GLU A 266 -10.46 -21.45 -1.40
C GLU A 266 -10.97 -20.27 -0.57
N GLU A 267 -11.27 -20.47 0.71
CA GLU A 267 -11.70 -19.41 1.61
C GLU A 267 -10.55 -18.44 1.92
N LEU A 268 -9.36 -18.95 2.20
CA LEU A 268 -8.16 -18.14 2.41
C LEU A 268 -7.88 -17.27 1.18
N LEU A 269 -7.85 -17.89 -0.01
CA LEU A 269 -7.53 -17.17 -1.25
C LEU A 269 -8.61 -16.17 -1.63
N ARG A 270 -9.88 -16.47 -1.34
CA ARG A 270 -10.99 -15.52 -1.52
C ARG A 270 -10.81 -14.29 -0.65
N LEU A 271 -10.49 -14.44 0.64
CA LEU A 271 -10.28 -13.33 1.55
C LEU A 271 -9.04 -12.50 1.16
N LEU A 272 -7.97 -13.13 0.70
CA LEU A 272 -6.78 -12.43 0.21
C LEU A 272 -7.09 -11.63 -1.06
N ALA A 273 -7.87 -12.19 -1.99
CA ALA A 273 -8.31 -11.46 -3.18
C ALA A 273 -9.16 -10.22 -2.79
N ASP A 274 -10.13 -10.41 -1.89
CA ASP A 274 -10.96 -9.31 -1.39
C ASP A 274 -10.11 -8.23 -0.74
N TYR A 275 -9.11 -8.62 0.06
CA TYR A 275 -8.18 -7.70 0.68
C TYR A 275 -7.41 -6.87 -0.34
N VAL A 276 -6.81 -7.50 -1.35
CA VAL A 276 -6.07 -6.80 -2.42
C VAL A 276 -6.97 -5.82 -3.16
N GLN A 277 -8.18 -6.26 -3.51
CA GLN A 277 -9.12 -5.42 -4.24
C GLN A 277 -9.57 -4.21 -3.41
N VAL A 278 -9.92 -4.41 -2.15
CA VAL A 278 -10.31 -3.33 -1.24
C VAL A 278 -9.15 -2.38 -0.99
N PHE A 279 -7.91 -2.88 -0.86
CA PHE A 279 -6.72 -2.05 -0.69
C PHE A 279 -6.45 -1.16 -1.90
N SER A 280 -6.53 -1.74 -3.09
CA SER A 280 -6.35 -1.03 -4.35
C SER A 280 -7.46 0.00 -4.58
N ALA A 281 -8.70 -0.34 -4.28
CA ALA A 281 -9.84 0.55 -4.41
C ALA A 281 -9.83 1.68 -3.36
N GLY A 282 -9.47 1.38 -2.14
CA GLY A 282 -9.48 2.35 -1.04
C GLY A 282 -8.31 3.32 -1.07
N LEU A 283 -7.15 2.89 -1.59
CA LEU A 283 -5.91 3.64 -1.59
C LEU A 283 -5.69 4.39 -0.27
N PRO A 284 -5.50 3.67 0.85
CA PRO A 284 -5.47 4.29 2.17
C PRO A 284 -4.40 5.38 2.32
N PHE A 285 -3.31 5.29 1.58
CA PHE A 285 -2.21 6.26 1.60
C PHE A 285 -2.06 7.00 0.28
N ASP A 286 -1.24 8.03 0.28
CA ASP A 286 -0.89 8.78 -0.92
C ASP A 286 -0.05 7.94 -1.90
N ARG A 287 0.82 7.06 -1.39
CA ARG A 287 1.76 6.25 -2.16
C ARG A 287 1.91 4.84 -1.59
N VAL A 288 2.60 3.99 -2.34
CA VAL A 288 3.05 2.64 -2.00
C VAL A 288 1.97 1.67 -1.51
N ASN A 289 0.71 2.01 -1.75
CA ASN A 289 -0.43 1.21 -1.28
C ASN A 289 -0.31 -0.25 -1.70
N TYR A 290 -0.05 -0.49 -2.97
CA TYR A 290 -0.05 -1.83 -3.51
C TYR A 290 1.16 -2.65 -3.03
N SER A 291 2.32 -2.02 -2.86
CA SER A 291 3.49 -2.71 -2.28
C SER A 291 3.25 -3.16 -0.85
N ILE A 292 2.50 -2.38 -0.06
CA ILE A 292 2.07 -2.78 1.29
C ILE A 292 1.14 -3.99 1.19
N ALA A 293 0.10 -3.91 0.35
CA ALA A 293 -0.85 -5.01 0.17
C ALA A 293 -0.14 -6.30 -0.24
N MET A 294 0.74 -6.25 -1.25
CA MET A 294 1.47 -7.41 -1.73
C MET A 294 2.45 -7.97 -0.70
N ALA A 295 3.09 -7.11 0.10
CA ALA A 295 3.95 -7.56 1.18
C ALA A 295 3.18 -8.37 2.23
N GLN A 296 2.00 -7.93 2.61
CA GLN A 296 1.12 -8.62 3.55
C GLN A 296 0.55 -9.92 2.96
N VAL A 297 0.06 -9.87 1.73
CA VAL A 297 -0.49 -11.02 1.02
C VAL A 297 0.56 -12.11 0.84
N ASN A 298 1.75 -11.76 0.35
CA ASN A 298 2.83 -12.73 0.17
C ASN A 298 3.33 -13.30 1.50
N TYR A 299 3.31 -12.51 2.58
CA TYR A 299 3.58 -13.03 3.92
C TYR A 299 2.58 -14.12 4.32
N ILE A 300 1.29 -13.88 4.11
CA ILE A 300 0.23 -14.82 4.48
C ILE A 300 0.28 -16.06 3.57
N LEU A 301 0.43 -15.88 2.25
CA LEU A 301 0.58 -16.99 1.31
C LEU A 301 1.72 -17.92 1.70
N MET A 302 2.92 -17.37 1.93
CA MET A 302 4.09 -18.17 2.31
C MET A 302 3.92 -18.85 3.68
N LYS A 303 3.23 -18.20 4.63
CA LYS A 303 2.89 -18.81 5.91
C LYS A 303 2.00 -20.04 5.76
N HIS A 304 1.11 -20.04 4.77
CA HIS A 304 0.22 -21.18 4.45
C HIS A 304 0.83 -22.16 3.44
N GLY A 305 2.12 -22.05 3.14
CA GLY A 305 2.86 -23.00 2.30
C GLY A 305 2.78 -22.72 0.79
N PHE A 306 2.17 -21.62 0.38
CA PHE A 306 2.18 -21.19 -1.03
C PHE A 306 3.49 -20.49 -1.37
N ARG A 307 3.84 -20.47 -2.65
CA ARG A 307 4.82 -19.51 -3.17
C ARG A 307 4.19 -18.11 -3.20
N GLY A 308 5.02 -17.08 -3.07
CA GLY A 308 4.58 -15.71 -3.30
C GLY A 308 4.15 -15.48 -4.75
N ILE A 309 3.23 -14.57 -4.95
CA ILE A 309 2.76 -14.15 -6.28
C ILE A 309 3.40 -12.83 -6.69
N GLU A 310 3.65 -12.69 -7.98
CA GLU A 310 4.15 -11.44 -8.53
C GLU A 310 3.10 -10.33 -8.43
N ASN A 311 3.57 -9.11 -8.22
CA ASN A 311 2.71 -7.92 -8.26
C ASN A 311 2.05 -7.76 -9.65
N GLY A 312 2.85 -7.85 -10.71
CA GLY A 312 2.37 -7.71 -12.09
C GLY A 312 1.46 -6.49 -12.25
N GLU A 313 0.36 -6.68 -12.97
CA GLU A 313 -0.69 -5.69 -13.18
C GLU A 313 -1.94 -5.92 -12.29
N LEU A 314 -1.83 -6.73 -11.23
CA LEU A 314 -2.96 -7.06 -10.35
C LEU A 314 -3.62 -5.81 -9.73
N ASP A 315 -2.85 -4.76 -9.46
CA ASP A 315 -3.38 -3.49 -8.97
C ASP A 315 -4.34 -2.81 -9.97
N LEU A 316 -3.99 -2.82 -11.26
CA LEU A 316 -4.83 -2.27 -12.33
C LEU A 316 -6.05 -3.15 -12.58
N ILE A 317 -5.86 -4.46 -12.59
CA ILE A 317 -6.97 -5.40 -12.77
C ILE A 317 -7.96 -5.27 -11.61
N SER A 318 -7.47 -5.20 -10.38
CA SER A 318 -8.30 -5.13 -9.17
C SER A 318 -9.27 -3.94 -9.15
N VAL A 319 -8.88 -2.80 -9.71
CA VAL A 319 -9.74 -1.63 -9.82
C VAL A 319 -10.57 -1.59 -11.10
N THR A 320 -10.34 -2.53 -12.02
CA THR A 320 -11.01 -2.57 -13.32
C THR A 320 -12.20 -3.51 -13.34
N VAL A 321 -12.14 -4.59 -12.59
CA VAL A 321 -13.12 -5.68 -12.69
C VAL A 321 -13.97 -5.82 -11.43
N PRO A 322 -15.20 -6.39 -11.52
CA PRO A 322 -16.00 -6.72 -10.35
C PRO A 322 -15.35 -7.85 -9.54
N THR A 323 -15.69 -7.91 -8.24
CA THR A 323 -15.08 -8.82 -7.28
C THR A 323 -15.05 -10.29 -7.70
N PRO A 324 -16.12 -10.88 -8.27
CA PRO A 324 -16.05 -12.28 -8.70
C PRO A 324 -14.98 -12.54 -9.75
N VAL A 325 -14.80 -11.63 -10.70
CA VAL A 325 -13.75 -11.73 -11.74
C VAL A 325 -12.37 -11.55 -11.11
N PHE A 326 -12.21 -10.58 -10.21
CA PHE A 326 -10.92 -10.38 -9.55
C PHE A 326 -10.49 -11.59 -8.70
N ARG A 327 -11.44 -12.21 -7.99
CA ARG A 327 -11.17 -13.45 -7.24
C ARG A 327 -10.62 -14.56 -8.16
N GLN A 328 -11.20 -14.69 -9.35
CA GLN A 328 -10.69 -15.68 -10.33
C GLN A 328 -9.30 -15.32 -10.82
N VAL A 329 -9.06 -14.05 -11.17
CA VAL A 329 -7.73 -13.57 -11.58
C VAL A 329 -6.68 -13.83 -10.49
N PHE A 330 -7.01 -13.53 -9.25
CA PHE A 330 -6.11 -13.74 -8.11
C PHE A 330 -5.82 -15.23 -7.89
N LEU A 331 -6.86 -16.07 -7.93
CA LEU A 331 -6.73 -17.52 -7.82
C LEU A 331 -5.85 -18.11 -8.92
N ASP A 332 -6.04 -17.67 -10.17
CA ASP A 332 -5.22 -18.09 -11.31
C ASP A 332 -3.75 -17.69 -11.10
N SER A 333 -3.48 -16.47 -10.61
CA SER A 333 -2.13 -15.99 -10.31
C SER A 333 -1.45 -16.82 -9.22
N VAL A 334 -2.19 -17.20 -8.16
CA VAL A 334 -1.65 -18.09 -7.12
C VAL A 334 -1.35 -19.46 -7.69
N ARG A 335 -2.25 -20.05 -8.49
CA ARG A 335 -2.05 -21.36 -9.10
C ARG A 335 -0.86 -21.39 -10.07
N GLU A 336 -0.73 -20.37 -10.91
CA GLU A 336 0.41 -20.22 -11.82
C GLU A 336 1.74 -20.14 -11.05
N ALA A 337 1.79 -19.43 -9.93
CA ALA A 337 2.99 -19.34 -9.11
C ALA A 337 3.39 -20.68 -8.44
N GLN A 338 2.47 -21.64 -8.29
CA GLN A 338 2.77 -22.97 -7.74
C GLN A 338 3.36 -23.93 -8.80
N LEU A 339 3.25 -23.61 -10.09
CA LEU A 339 3.82 -24.43 -11.14
C LEU A 339 5.35 -24.46 -11.07
N PRO A 340 6.00 -25.60 -11.41
CA PRO A 340 7.44 -25.77 -11.34
C PRO A 340 8.21 -24.92 -12.36
#